data_01d4fb690d96478a4094acf903ed00e0
#
_entry.id   01d4fb690d96478a4094acf903ed00e0
#
_cell.length_a   1.000
_cell.length_b   1.000
_cell.length_c   1.000
_cell.angle_alpha   90.00
_cell.angle_beta   90.00
_cell.angle_gamma   90.00
#
_symmetry.space_group_name_H-M   'P 1'
#
loop_
_entity.id
_entity.type
_entity.pdbx_description
1 polymer ?
#
loop_
_entity_poly.entity_id
_entity_poly.type
_entity_poly.pdbx_seq_one_letter_code
_entity_poly.pdbx_strand_id
1 'polypeptide(L)'
;MRWCSHQQRHWLAPCAPRRLRASASRIARAPRAAEEREEASPRVDRPSFALSAEEAFAAQWTALQHNDSPHVDAGIEVLYSFADIDLYLPRSRYFGIRQDLGQFERFRRVLHTPQYRALLSHVELRVLSTLRVSEHEVWQRVSVTSFRAGERAQYRLALRQQVGGLRDGWWLGAQLTCDAAPAAAPAEGEDDGEDVQQP
;
A
#
# COMPACT_ATOMS: atom_id res chain seq x y z
N MET A 1 33.68 33.20 64.14
CA MET A 1 33.19 33.00 65.53
C MET A 1 32.46 31.66 65.49
N ARG A 2 33.18 30.63 66.01
CA ARG A 2 32.82 29.93 67.25
C ARG A 2 31.50 29.21 67.14
N TRP A 3 31.29 27.95 67.33
CA TRP A 3 31.90 26.87 68.11
C TRP A 3 30.94 25.71 68.00
N CYS A 4 31.39 24.45 67.75
CA CYS A 4 31.45 23.34 68.74
C CYS A 4 30.06 22.85 69.19
N SER A 5 29.77 21.62 69.33
CA SER A 5 30.46 20.39 69.71
C SER A 5 29.48 19.22 69.71
N HIS A 6 29.98 18.05 69.38
CA HIS A 6 29.97 16.84 70.21
C HIS A 6 28.65 16.34 70.78
N GLN A 7 28.20 15.12 70.46
CA GLN A 7 28.55 13.97 71.32
C GLN A 7 27.99 12.66 70.80
N GLN A 8 28.86 11.70 70.74
CA GLN A 8 28.62 10.26 70.60
C GLN A 8 27.70 9.72 71.71
N ARG A 9 26.96 8.63 71.40
CA ARG A 9 26.90 7.44 72.27
C ARG A 9 26.27 6.29 71.48
N HIS A 10 27.05 5.31 71.26
CA HIS A 10 26.98 3.89 71.47
C HIS A 10 25.65 3.35 72.07
N TRP A 11 25.17 2.25 71.56
CA TRP A 11 25.01 0.94 72.13
C TRP A 11 24.11 0.01 71.39
N LEU A 12 24.65 -1.15 71.02
CA LEU A 12 24.16 -2.54 71.05
C LEU A 12 23.25 -3.01 69.94
N ALA A 13 23.87 -3.83 69.13
CA ALA A 13 23.16 -4.99 68.57
C ALA A 13 22.84 -6.00 69.66
N PRO A 14 21.86 -6.89 69.53
CA PRO A 14 22.11 -8.08 68.78
C PRO A 14 20.84 -8.74 68.17
N CYS A 15 21.11 -9.85 67.48
CA CYS A 15 20.27 -10.99 67.18
C CYS A 15 19.56 -11.01 65.83
N ALA A 16 20.22 -11.70 64.96
CA ALA A 16 19.54 -12.44 63.89
C ALA A 16 18.71 -13.60 64.43
N PRO A 17 17.69 -13.99 63.68
CA PRO A 17 17.51 -15.39 63.35
C PRO A 17 17.45 -15.63 61.82
N ARG A 18 18.40 -16.35 61.37
CA ARG A 18 18.34 -17.62 60.67
C ARG A 18 17.13 -17.87 59.76
N ARG A 19 17.45 -17.82 58.44
CA ARG A 19 17.05 -18.79 57.45
C ARG A 19 15.57 -19.09 57.22
N LEU A 20 15.15 -18.72 56.03
CA LEU A 20 14.55 -19.73 55.16
C LEU A 20 14.99 -19.45 53.74
N ARG A 21 15.70 -20.40 53.15
CA ARG A 21 15.99 -20.44 51.73
C ARG A 21 14.65 -20.69 51.00
N ALA A 22 14.12 -19.66 50.38
CA ALA A 22 13.17 -19.83 49.32
C ALA A 22 13.95 -19.97 48.01
N SER A 23 13.96 -21.16 47.49
CA SER A 23 14.43 -21.45 46.14
C SER A 23 13.57 -20.67 45.16
N ALA A 24 14.10 -19.57 44.65
CA ALA A 24 13.53 -18.89 43.52
C ALA A 24 13.70 -19.80 42.29
N SER A 25 12.64 -20.53 41.96
CA SER A 25 12.51 -21.17 40.66
C SER A 25 12.70 -20.09 39.60
N ARG A 26 13.80 -20.19 38.88
CA ARG A 26 14.02 -19.46 37.63
C ARG A 26 12.89 -19.89 36.69
N ILE A 27 11.87 -19.07 36.61
CA ILE A 27 10.95 -19.11 35.47
C ILE A 27 11.83 -18.73 34.27
N ALA A 28 12.20 -19.73 33.52
CA ALA A 28 12.84 -19.55 32.22
C ALA A 28 11.87 -18.72 31.37
N ARG A 29 12.21 -17.44 31.21
CA ARG A 29 11.57 -16.55 30.28
C ARG A 29 11.81 -17.14 28.89
N ALA A 30 10.79 -17.73 28.29
CA ALA A 30 10.84 -18.21 26.90
C ALA A 30 11.43 -17.10 26.02
N PRO A 31 12.31 -17.43 25.08
CA PRO A 31 12.77 -16.44 24.13
C PRO A 31 11.53 -15.89 23.41
N ARG A 32 11.32 -14.60 23.57
CA ARG A 32 10.34 -13.85 22.81
C ARG A 32 10.68 -14.14 21.36
N ALA A 33 9.78 -14.82 20.67
CA ALA A 33 9.88 -15.05 19.24
C ALA A 33 10.30 -13.72 18.62
N ALA A 34 11.38 -13.76 17.87
CA ALA A 34 11.78 -12.66 17.03
C ALA A 34 10.55 -12.39 16.15
N GLU A 35 9.91 -11.26 16.37
CA GLU A 35 9.03 -10.67 15.38
C GLU A 35 9.91 -10.54 14.15
N GLU A 36 9.70 -11.44 13.20
CA GLU A 36 10.18 -11.27 11.83
C GLU A 36 9.66 -9.90 11.42
N ARG A 37 10.54 -8.91 11.52
CA ARG A 37 10.35 -7.65 10.82
C ARG A 37 10.35 -8.06 9.37
N GLU A 38 9.15 -8.17 8.83
CA GLU A 38 8.92 -8.13 7.41
C GLU A 38 9.65 -6.87 6.93
N GLU A 39 10.85 -7.07 6.38
CA GLU A 39 11.64 -5.99 5.78
C GLU A 39 10.75 -5.40 4.71
N ALA A 40 10.11 -4.29 5.03
CA ALA A 40 9.33 -3.52 4.09
C ALA A 40 10.27 -3.19 2.94
N SER A 41 10.12 -3.91 1.83
CA SER A 41 10.86 -3.61 0.60
C SER A 41 10.78 -2.11 0.35
N PRO A 42 11.90 -1.46 0.02
CA PRO A 42 11.91 -0.02 -0.19
C PRO A 42 10.83 0.33 -1.21
N ARG A 43 9.92 1.24 -0.84
CA ARG A 43 8.86 1.68 -1.74
C ARG A 43 9.50 2.27 -2.99
N VAL A 44 9.09 1.75 -4.13
CA VAL A 44 9.54 2.26 -5.43
C VAL A 44 8.61 3.42 -5.81
N ASP A 45 9.07 4.64 -5.58
CA ASP A 45 8.26 5.84 -5.82
C ASP A 45 8.47 6.45 -7.22
N ARG A 46 9.45 5.96 -7.98
CA ARG A 46 9.80 6.50 -9.30
C ARG A 46 10.22 5.40 -10.27
N PRO A 47 9.93 5.58 -11.56
CA PRO A 47 10.40 4.67 -12.59
C PRO A 47 11.92 4.71 -12.72
N SER A 48 12.52 3.56 -13.03
CA SER A 48 13.94 3.43 -13.34
C SER A 48 14.16 2.29 -14.33
N PHE A 49 15.33 2.27 -14.94
CA PHE A 49 15.74 1.19 -15.88
C PHE A 49 15.93 -0.17 -15.18
N ALA A 50 16.12 -0.15 -13.85
CA ALA A 50 16.34 -1.38 -13.07
C ALA A 50 15.04 -2.15 -12.80
N LEU A 51 13.87 -1.54 -13.03
CA LEU A 51 12.58 -2.17 -12.75
C LEU A 51 12.14 -3.05 -13.92
N SER A 52 11.71 -4.25 -13.61
CA SER A 52 10.93 -5.08 -14.53
C SER A 52 9.52 -4.52 -14.72
N ALA A 53 8.79 -5.02 -15.72
CA ALA A 53 7.39 -4.65 -15.91
C ALA A 53 6.53 -5.03 -14.70
N GLU A 54 6.78 -6.19 -14.10
CA GLU A 54 6.09 -6.70 -12.93
C GLU A 54 6.30 -5.79 -11.71
N GLU A 55 7.53 -5.37 -11.46
CA GLU A 55 7.86 -4.44 -10.38
C GLU A 55 7.25 -3.05 -10.62
N ALA A 56 7.24 -2.59 -11.87
CA ALA A 56 6.60 -1.33 -12.24
C ALA A 56 5.07 -1.36 -12.03
N PHE A 57 4.39 -2.50 -12.32
CA PHE A 57 2.99 -2.69 -11.97
C PHE A 57 2.79 -2.69 -10.45
N ALA A 58 3.57 -3.51 -9.73
CA ALA A 58 3.47 -3.63 -8.27
C ALA A 58 3.66 -2.29 -7.57
N ALA A 59 4.66 -1.50 -8.00
CA ALA A 59 4.93 -0.17 -7.43
C ALA A 59 3.71 0.75 -7.56
N GLN A 60 3.10 0.82 -8.75
CA GLN A 60 1.95 1.67 -9.01
C GLN A 60 0.70 1.23 -8.24
N TRP A 61 0.41 -0.09 -8.21
CA TRP A 61 -0.74 -0.61 -7.47
C TRP A 61 -0.60 -0.44 -5.97
N THR A 62 0.60 -0.73 -5.42
CA THR A 62 0.89 -0.54 -4.00
C THR A 62 0.81 0.93 -3.60
N ALA A 63 1.31 1.84 -4.44
CA ALA A 63 1.20 3.27 -4.19
C ALA A 63 -0.27 3.73 -4.10
N LEU A 64 -1.12 3.28 -5.02
CA LEU A 64 -2.56 3.61 -5.01
C LEU A 64 -3.30 2.96 -3.82
N GLN A 65 -2.88 1.78 -3.37
CA GLN A 65 -3.41 1.15 -2.16
C GLN A 65 -3.13 1.98 -0.91
N HIS A 66 -1.93 2.57 -0.83
CA HIS A 66 -1.52 3.43 0.27
C HIS A 66 -1.53 4.91 -0.15
N ASN A 67 -2.60 5.31 -0.85
CA ASN A 67 -2.68 6.61 -1.52
C ASN A 67 -2.29 7.80 -0.63
N ASP A 68 -2.69 7.79 0.63
CA ASP A 68 -2.51 8.91 1.54
C ASP A 68 -1.30 8.76 2.48
N SER A 69 -0.32 7.95 2.11
CA SER A 69 0.91 7.74 2.86
C SER A 69 2.15 7.95 1.98
N PRO A 70 3.06 8.86 2.33
CA PRO A 70 3.20 9.61 3.59
C PRO A 70 2.32 10.86 3.71
N HIS A 71 1.74 11.35 2.63
CA HIS A 71 0.84 12.49 2.60
C HIS A 71 -0.36 12.22 1.67
N VAL A 72 -1.38 13.07 1.74
CA VAL A 72 -2.59 12.95 0.91
C VAL A 72 -2.21 12.92 -0.56
N ASP A 73 -2.77 11.94 -1.29
CA ASP A 73 -2.55 11.72 -2.72
C ASP A 73 -1.10 11.38 -3.13
N ALA A 74 -0.24 10.94 -2.19
CA ALA A 74 1.11 10.48 -2.49
C ALA A 74 1.12 9.31 -3.51
N GLY A 75 0.14 8.41 -3.44
CA GLY A 75 -0.01 7.33 -4.40
C GLY A 75 -0.30 7.83 -5.82
N ILE A 76 -1.06 8.90 -5.94
CA ILE A 76 -1.32 9.55 -7.24
C ILE A 76 -0.04 10.19 -7.79
N GLU A 77 0.82 10.76 -6.93
CA GLU A 77 2.10 11.32 -7.37
C GLU A 77 3.02 10.23 -7.94
N VAL A 78 3.06 9.06 -7.30
CA VAL A 78 3.79 7.90 -7.83
C VAL A 78 3.22 7.50 -9.18
N LEU A 79 1.91 7.31 -9.30
CA LEU A 79 1.27 6.95 -10.57
C LEU A 79 1.58 7.98 -11.67
N TYR A 80 1.54 9.29 -11.33
CA TYR A 80 1.87 10.36 -12.26
C TYR A 80 3.33 10.32 -12.71
N SER A 81 4.25 9.97 -11.81
CA SER A 81 5.68 9.83 -12.14
C SER A 81 5.94 8.69 -13.14
N PHE A 82 5.14 7.62 -13.07
CA PHE A 82 5.20 6.50 -14.02
C PHE A 82 4.42 6.76 -15.31
N ALA A 83 3.52 7.73 -15.35
CA ALA A 83 2.69 7.98 -16.52
C ALA A 83 3.51 8.52 -17.69
N ASP A 84 3.37 7.89 -18.87
CA ASP A 84 3.97 8.36 -20.14
C ASP A 84 3.12 9.51 -20.70
N ILE A 85 3.24 10.66 -20.07
CA ILE A 85 2.56 11.89 -20.48
C ILE A 85 3.59 12.81 -21.13
N ASP A 86 3.43 13.02 -22.42
CA ASP A 86 4.21 14.02 -23.12
C ASP A 86 3.71 15.43 -22.77
N LEU A 87 4.55 16.18 -22.05
CA LEU A 87 4.24 17.55 -21.62
C LEU A 87 4.16 18.55 -22.79
N TYR A 88 4.72 18.19 -23.95
CA TYR A 88 4.68 19.01 -25.16
C TYR A 88 3.42 18.77 -25.98
N LEU A 89 2.73 17.63 -25.76
CA LEU A 89 1.46 17.36 -26.40
C LEU A 89 0.30 17.95 -25.58
N PRO A 90 -0.58 18.75 -26.21
CA PRO A 90 -1.65 19.43 -25.47
C PRO A 90 -2.69 18.46 -24.90
N ARG A 91 -2.70 17.20 -25.32
CA ARG A 91 -3.67 16.19 -24.86
C ARG A 91 -3.07 14.79 -24.88
N SER A 92 -3.14 14.12 -23.75
CA SER A 92 -2.81 12.70 -23.58
C SER A 92 -4.05 11.84 -23.68
N ARG A 93 -3.87 10.56 -24.02
CA ARG A 93 -4.91 9.50 -23.99
C ARG A 93 -4.71 8.54 -22.84
N TYR A 94 -3.97 8.90 -21.83
CA TYR A 94 -3.63 8.03 -20.70
C TYR A 94 -4.87 7.40 -20.07
N PHE A 95 -5.97 8.13 -19.89
CA PHE A 95 -7.24 7.62 -19.37
C PHE A 95 -8.23 7.19 -20.48
N GLY A 96 -7.73 6.82 -21.66
CA GLY A 96 -8.56 6.37 -22.79
C GLY A 96 -9.15 7.50 -23.63
N ILE A 97 -9.44 8.65 -23.04
CA ILE A 97 -9.97 9.84 -23.74
C ILE A 97 -8.92 10.93 -23.79
N ARG A 98 -9.02 11.81 -24.81
CA ARG A 98 -8.05 12.91 -24.99
C ARG A 98 -8.29 13.99 -23.95
N GLN A 99 -7.34 14.14 -23.03
CA GLN A 99 -7.37 15.14 -21.95
C GLN A 99 -6.02 15.80 -21.82
N ASP A 100 -6.03 17.07 -21.36
CA ASP A 100 -4.83 17.76 -20.95
C ASP A 100 -4.42 17.30 -19.56
N LEU A 101 -3.42 16.46 -19.50
CA LEU A 101 -2.87 15.84 -18.28
C LEU A 101 -1.47 16.33 -17.93
N GLY A 102 -0.97 17.34 -18.65
CA GLY A 102 0.40 17.86 -18.45
C GLY A 102 0.63 18.53 -17.09
N GLN A 103 -0.42 18.72 -16.29
CA GLN A 103 -0.32 19.24 -14.93
C GLN A 103 -0.85 18.19 -13.94
N PHE A 104 -0.12 18.00 -12.85
CA PHE A 104 -0.47 17.05 -11.80
C PHE A 104 -1.91 17.23 -11.27
N GLU A 105 -2.36 18.45 -11.03
CA GLU A 105 -3.70 18.73 -10.54
C GLU A 105 -4.82 18.28 -11.49
N ARG A 106 -4.58 18.29 -12.79
CA ARG A 106 -5.54 17.78 -13.78
C ARG A 106 -5.58 16.26 -13.77
N PHE A 107 -4.43 15.60 -13.69
CA PHE A 107 -4.30 14.17 -13.56
C PHE A 107 -4.98 13.68 -12.28
N ARG A 108 -4.68 14.33 -11.16
CA ARG A 108 -5.26 14.07 -9.85
C ARG A 108 -6.78 14.12 -9.87
N ARG A 109 -7.38 15.16 -10.47
CA ARG A 109 -8.84 15.27 -10.59
C ARG A 109 -9.50 14.10 -11.30
N VAL A 110 -8.87 13.53 -12.32
CA VAL A 110 -9.41 12.36 -13.03
C VAL A 110 -9.52 11.17 -12.09
N LEU A 111 -8.51 10.93 -11.26
CA LEU A 111 -8.50 9.81 -10.31
C LEU A 111 -9.54 9.97 -9.20
N HIS A 112 -9.91 11.20 -8.85
CA HIS A 112 -10.99 11.45 -7.90
C HIS A 112 -12.40 11.37 -8.51
N THR A 113 -12.54 11.12 -9.83
CA THR A 113 -13.87 10.90 -10.44
C THR A 113 -14.48 9.58 -9.97
N PRO A 114 -15.81 9.43 -10.02
CA PRO A 114 -16.48 8.17 -9.66
C PRO A 114 -15.93 6.95 -10.40
N GLN A 115 -15.46 7.13 -11.61
CA GLN A 115 -14.92 6.07 -12.45
C GLN A 115 -13.60 5.48 -11.92
N TYR A 116 -12.72 6.32 -11.33
CA TYR A 116 -11.38 5.90 -10.92
C TYR A 116 -11.16 5.89 -9.40
N ARG A 117 -12.06 6.53 -8.63
CA ARG A 117 -11.89 6.67 -7.17
C ARG A 117 -11.75 5.33 -6.43
N ALA A 118 -12.27 4.24 -6.99
CA ALA A 118 -12.17 2.93 -6.37
C ALA A 118 -10.73 2.39 -6.32
N LEU A 119 -9.82 2.94 -7.15
CA LEU A 119 -8.38 2.66 -7.10
C LEU A 119 -7.71 3.23 -5.85
N LEU A 120 -8.22 4.36 -5.34
CA LEU A 120 -7.59 5.07 -4.24
C LEU A 120 -7.89 4.40 -2.91
N SER A 121 -6.84 4.07 -2.17
CA SER A 121 -6.91 3.40 -0.86
C SER A 121 -7.76 2.12 -0.89
N HIS A 122 -7.63 1.34 -1.96
CA HIS A 122 -8.37 0.09 -2.11
C HIS A 122 -7.95 -0.95 -1.06
N VAL A 123 -8.90 -1.81 -0.69
CA VAL A 123 -8.69 -2.87 0.32
C VAL A 123 -8.05 -4.09 -0.32
N GLU A 124 -8.52 -4.46 -1.50
CA GLU A 124 -8.07 -5.65 -2.20
C GLU A 124 -7.85 -5.35 -3.68
N LEU A 125 -6.75 -5.88 -4.20
CA LEU A 125 -6.46 -5.89 -5.63
C LEU A 125 -6.20 -7.33 -6.08
N ARG A 126 -6.93 -7.77 -7.09
CA ARG A 126 -6.77 -9.08 -7.69
C ARG A 126 -6.38 -8.94 -9.16
N VAL A 127 -5.23 -9.46 -9.52
CA VAL A 127 -4.82 -9.54 -10.92
C VAL A 127 -5.68 -10.58 -11.64
N LEU A 128 -6.40 -10.16 -12.67
CA LEU A 128 -7.24 -11.03 -13.48
C LEU A 128 -6.47 -11.65 -14.65
N SER A 129 -5.64 -10.84 -15.30
CA SER A 129 -4.80 -11.30 -16.40
C SER A 129 -3.62 -10.35 -16.62
N THR A 130 -2.53 -10.91 -17.13
CA THR A 130 -1.39 -10.18 -17.64
C THR A 130 -1.12 -10.65 -19.06
N LEU A 131 -1.07 -9.73 -20.01
CA LEU A 131 -0.86 -10.00 -21.42
C LEU A 131 0.38 -9.24 -21.92
N ARG A 132 1.37 -9.97 -22.36
CA ARG A 132 2.51 -9.39 -23.08
C ARG A 132 2.13 -9.23 -24.55
N VAL A 133 1.89 -7.99 -24.95
CA VAL A 133 1.48 -7.66 -26.33
C VAL A 133 2.69 -7.65 -27.27
N SER A 134 3.82 -7.17 -26.77
CA SER A 134 5.10 -7.17 -27.48
C SER A 134 6.26 -7.27 -26.50
N GLU A 135 7.50 -7.23 -27.00
CA GLU A 135 8.70 -7.18 -26.18
C GLU A 135 8.70 -5.97 -25.24
N HIS A 136 8.15 -4.85 -25.72
CA HIS A 136 8.15 -3.56 -25.03
C HIS A 136 6.77 -3.10 -24.55
N GLU A 137 5.75 -4.00 -24.55
CA GLU A 137 4.40 -3.64 -24.12
C GLU A 137 3.72 -4.78 -23.35
N VAL A 138 3.28 -4.48 -22.14
CA VAL A 138 2.59 -5.42 -21.26
C VAL A 138 1.32 -4.76 -20.72
N TRP A 139 0.23 -5.50 -20.73
CA TRP A 139 -1.06 -5.08 -20.20
C TRP A 139 -1.43 -5.93 -19.00
N GLN A 140 -1.90 -5.28 -17.95
CA GLN A 140 -2.42 -5.98 -16.78
C GLN A 140 -3.85 -5.53 -16.50
N ARG A 141 -4.73 -6.51 -16.33
CA ARG A 141 -6.12 -6.30 -15.95
C ARG A 141 -6.30 -6.70 -14.50
N VAL A 142 -6.92 -5.84 -13.71
CA VAL A 142 -7.12 -6.03 -12.28
C VAL A 142 -8.56 -5.81 -11.88
N SER A 143 -9.01 -6.53 -10.85
CA SER A 143 -10.22 -6.23 -10.11
C SER A 143 -9.84 -5.61 -8.79
N VAL A 144 -10.47 -4.51 -8.45
CA VAL A 144 -10.20 -3.74 -7.24
C VAL A 144 -11.45 -3.67 -6.40
N THR A 145 -11.33 -3.94 -5.11
CA THR A 145 -12.37 -3.73 -4.11
C THR A 145 -12.05 -2.46 -3.32
N SER A 146 -12.93 -1.46 -3.43
CA SER A 146 -12.79 -0.20 -2.71
C SER A 146 -13.08 -0.39 -1.23
N PHE A 147 -12.48 0.45 -0.37
CA PHE A 147 -12.86 0.54 1.04
C PHE A 147 -14.30 1.07 1.24
N ARG A 148 -14.88 1.71 0.22
CA ARG A 148 -16.23 2.28 0.26
C ARG A 148 -17.25 1.22 -0.11
N ALA A 149 -18.04 0.77 0.87
CA ALA A 149 -19.19 -0.12 0.68
C ALA A 149 -18.93 -1.35 -0.21
N GLY A 150 -17.69 -1.86 -0.28
CA GLY A 150 -17.35 -3.03 -1.10
C GLY A 150 -17.51 -2.81 -2.61
N GLU A 151 -17.54 -1.56 -3.08
CA GLU A 151 -17.57 -1.25 -4.52
C GLU A 151 -16.45 -2.01 -5.24
N ARG A 152 -16.79 -2.74 -6.30
CA ARG A 152 -15.83 -3.44 -7.15
C ARG A 152 -15.75 -2.78 -8.51
N ALA A 153 -14.54 -2.63 -9.02
CA ALA A 153 -14.29 -2.08 -10.34
C ALA A 153 -13.17 -2.86 -11.03
N GLN A 154 -13.15 -2.83 -12.35
CA GLN A 154 -12.09 -3.46 -13.12
C GLN A 154 -11.34 -2.40 -13.91
N TYR A 155 -10.02 -2.52 -13.86
CA TYR A 155 -9.11 -1.59 -14.52
C TYR A 155 -8.11 -2.35 -15.37
N ARG A 156 -7.62 -1.66 -16.39
CA ARG A 156 -6.52 -2.13 -17.22
C ARG A 156 -5.45 -1.06 -17.25
N LEU A 157 -4.24 -1.47 -16.90
CA LEU A 157 -3.04 -0.65 -17.02
C LEU A 157 -2.14 -1.25 -18.11
N ALA A 158 -1.77 -0.43 -19.08
CA ALA A 158 -0.79 -0.77 -20.09
C ALA A 158 0.55 -0.12 -19.73
N LEU A 159 1.60 -0.92 -19.66
CA LEU A 159 2.97 -0.43 -19.55
C LEU A 159 3.67 -0.56 -20.89
N ARG A 160 4.46 0.46 -21.22
CA ARG A 160 5.35 0.47 -22.38
C ARG A 160 6.76 0.76 -21.92
N GLN A 161 7.71 -0.07 -22.41
CA GLN A 161 9.13 0.18 -22.21
C GLN A 161 9.59 1.25 -23.21
N GLN A 162 10.24 2.27 -22.69
CA GLN A 162 10.84 3.30 -23.53
C GLN A 162 12.07 2.75 -24.23
N VAL A 163 12.18 3.03 -25.53
CA VAL A 163 13.33 2.62 -26.35
C VAL A 163 14.05 3.87 -26.81
N GLY A 164 15.28 4.04 -26.33
CA GLY A 164 16.11 5.19 -26.63
C GLY A 164 15.81 6.45 -25.79
N GLY A 165 16.70 7.40 -25.83
CA GLY A 165 16.61 8.65 -25.09
C GLY A 165 16.97 8.51 -23.61
N LEU A 166 16.60 9.53 -22.82
CA LEU A 166 16.94 9.62 -21.39
C LEU A 166 16.24 8.59 -20.50
N ARG A 167 15.16 7.97 -20.97
CA ARG A 167 14.34 7.01 -20.25
C ARG A 167 14.44 5.60 -20.86
N ASP A 168 15.53 5.34 -21.59
CA ASP A 168 15.74 4.03 -22.22
C ASP A 168 15.63 2.90 -21.19
N GLY A 169 14.88 1.87 -21.54
CA GLY A 169 14.62 0.71 -20.67
C GLY A 169 13.55 0.93 -19.58
N TRP A 170 13.04 2.13 -19.38
CA TRP A 170 12.05 2.39 -18.34
C TRP A 170 10.67 1.88 -18.74
N TRP A 171 10.00 1.20 -17.82
CA TRP A 171 8.60 0.81 -17.96
C TRP A 171 7.70 1.94 -17.49
N LEU A 172 6.98 2.58 -18.41
CA LEU A 172 6.07 3.68 -18.13
C LEU A 172 4.63 3.28 -18.43
N GLY A 173 3.69 3.84 -17.67
CA GLY A 173 2.25 3.69 -17.89
C GLY A 173 1.82 4.41 -19.15
N ALA A 174 1.47 3.65 -20.17
CA ALA A 174 0.98 4.21 -21.45
C ALA A 174 -0.52 4.52 -21.39
N GLN A 175 -1.28 3.71 -20.66
CA GLN A 175 -2.74 3.88 -20.57
C GLN A 175 -3.29 3.22 -19.31
N LEU A 176 -4.23 3.89 -18.64
CA LEU A 176 -5.05 3.35 -17.55
C LEU A 176 -6.52 3.54 -17.91
N THR A 177 -7.26 2.46 -18.03
CA THR A 177 -8.69 2.48 -18.38
C THR A 177 -9.52 1.73 -17.35
N CYS A 178 -10.76 2.19 -17.17
CA CYS A 178 -11.76 1.48 -16.41
C CYS A 178 -12.56 0.60 -17.37
N ASP A 179 -12.51 -0.72 -17.20
CA ASP A 179 -13.24 -1.69 -18.02
C ASP A 179 -14.68 -1.88 -17.50
N ALA A 180 -14.86 -1.84 -16.17
CA ALA A 180 -16.18 -1.87 -15.53
C ALA A 180 -16.19 -0.86 -14.39
N ALA A 181 -17.14 0.07 -14.46
CA ALA A 181 -17.31 1.10 -13.43
C ALA A 181 -17.65 0.46 -12.07
N PRO A 182 -17.35 1.15 -10.95
CA PRO A 182 -17.69 0.67 -9.64
C PRO A 182 -19.17 0.31 -9.52
N ALA A 183 -19.44 -0.95 -9.19
CA ALA A 183 -20.77 -1.44 -8.86
C ALA A 183 -20.76 -1.87 -7.39
N ALA A 184 -21.90 -1.69 -6.70
CA ALA A 184 -22.08 -2.25 -5.37
C ALA A 184 -21.89 -3.76 -5.43
N ALA A 185 -21.22 -4.33 -4.42
CA ALA A 185 -21.15 -5.78 -4.31
C ALA A 185 -22.57 -6.34 -4.20
N PRO A 186 -22.92 -7.43 -4.92
CA PRO A 186 -24.20 -8.10 -4.71
C PRO A 186 -24.27 -8.50 -3.22
N ALA A 187 -25.39 -8.18 -2.58
CA ALA A 187 -25.66 -8.63 -1.23
C ALA A 187 -25.62 -10.17 -1.25
N GLU A 188 -24.70 -10.77 -0.51
CA GLU A 188 -24.61 -12.22 -0.41
C GLU A 188 -25.85 -12.73 0.33
N GLY A 189 -26.72 -13.43 -0.41
CA GLY A 189 -27.60 -14.47 0.08
C GLY A 189 -28.80 -14.02 0.91
N GLU A 190 -29.88 -13.68 0.28
CA GLU A 190 -31.17 -14.20 0.75
C GLU A 190 -31.32 -15.58 0.14
N ASP A 191 -31.01 -16.61 0.93
CA ASP A 191 -31.39 -17.98 0.71
C ASP A 191 -32.91 -18.06 0.93
N ASP A 192 -33.67 -17.79 -0.12
CA ASP A 192 -35.11 -18.04 -0.16
C ASP A 192 -35.32 -19.55 -0.10
N GLY A 193 -35.36 -20.05 1.14
CA GLY A 193 -35.88 -21.39 1.43
C GLY A 193 -37.30 -21.51 0.89
N GLU A 194 -37.42 -21.99 -0.33
CA GLU A 194 -38.67 -22.36 -0.96
C GLU A 194 -39.24 -23.60 -0.25
N ASP A 195 -40.14 -23.32 0.67
CA ASP A 195 -40.94 -24.30 1.40
C ASP A 195 -41.92 -24.94 0.39
N VAL A 196 -41.48 -26.05 -0.22
CA VAL A 196 -42.34 -26.86 -1.11
C VAL A 196 -43.30 -27.64 -0.25
N GLN A 197 -44.47 -27.07 0.03
CA GLN A 197 -45.66 -27.83 0.43
C GLN A 197 -46.18 -28.60 -0.77
N GLN A 198 -46.01 -29.90 -0.75
CA GLN A 198 -46.77 -30.83 -1.61
C GLN A 198 -48.10 -31.21 -0.96
N PRO A 199 -49.17 -31.35 -1.76
CA PRO A 199 -50.51 -31.77 -1.33
C PRO A 199 -50.62 -33.23 -0.98
#